data_261c9aa2f0d1de702b9d4f58c7038916
#
_entry.id   261c9aa2f0d1de702b9d4f58c7038916
#
_cell.length_a   1.000
_cell.length_b   1.000
_cell.length_c   1.000
_cell.angle_alpha   90.00
_cell.angle_beta   90.00
_cell.angle_gamma   90.00
#
_symmetry.space_group_name_H-M   'P 1'
#
loop_
_entity.id
_entity.type
_entity.pdbx_description
1 polymer ?
#
loop_
_entity_poly.entity_id
_entity_poly.type
_entity_poly.pdbx_seq_one_letter_code
_entity_poly.pdbx_strand_id
1 'polypeptide(L)'
;MADGAPRRNLPELPTTISQSSHVSTADDALTKRLAEIKRLSGRITIMNTVYETTKESLKRIGELGSGTCGVVYKARFEQTGTIMAVKQMVVTSVAEENKRVLMDLEVVLRSHDCPHIVRCYGCFITDFEVLICMELMATCLDKLSKRVQGGFPEDILGKMAVSIIKALDYLKVTQNIIHRDVKPSNILLDLNGTVKLCDFGIAGRLVDSMARTRTAGCSAYMSPERLEAQEEYDVRADVWSIGISLVELAKGEYPYHGCNSEFEVLSRIVSDPPPVLQPEEGFSPMFCDFLRLCLTKDYHFRPKYKEVLQHDWVIHYETAKVDVAGWYQSIIQS
;
A
#
# COMPACT_ATOMS: atom_id res chain seq x y z
N MET A 1 -60.93 -36.83 40.08
CA MET A 1 -61.26 -36.44 38.72
C MET A 1 -60.28 -35.33 38.35
N ALA A 2 -59.25 -35.63 37.64
CA ALA A 2 -58.28 -34.65 37.15
C ALA A 2 -57.95 -35.06 35.75
N ASP A 3 -58.35 -34.25 34.80
CA ASP A 3 -58.13 -34.43 33.35
C ASP A 3 -56.69 -34.16 32.97
N GLY A 4 -56.11 -35.14 32.28
CA GLY A 4 -54.77 -35.02 31.68
C GLY A 4 -54.81 -34.42 30.28
N ALA A 5 -54.12 -33.34 30.06
CA ALA A 5 -53.91 -32.77 28.74
C ALA A 5 -52.85 -33.53 27.96
N PRO A 6 -52.97 -33.73 26.63
CA PRO A 6 -52.04 -34.51 25.85
C PRO A 6 -50.78 -33.70 25.53
N ARG A 7 -49.62 -34.34 25.71
CA ARG A 7 -48.29 -33.83 25.28
C ARG A 7 -48.20 -33.82 23.75
N ARG A 8 -47.95 -32.63 23.16
CA ARG A 8 -47.61 -32.49 21.76
C ARG A 8 -46.18 -32.95 21.52
N ASN A 9 -46.01 -33.95 20.65
CA ASN A 9 -44.73 -34.33 20.13
C ASN A 9 -44.20 -33.24 19.18
N LEU A 10 -43.00 -32.71 19.48
CA LEU A 10 -42.24 -31.85 18.58
C LEU A 10 -41.53 -32.76 17.56
N PRO A 11 -41.50 -32.40 16.27
CA PRO A 11 -40.73 -33.17 15.26
C PRO A 11 -39.25 -33.00 15.50
N GLU A 12 -38.51 -34.12 15.43
CA GLU A 12 -37.07 -34.15 15.47
C GLU A 12 -36.50 -33.47 14.21
N LEU A 13 -35.59 -32.51 14.42
CA LEU A 13 -34.79 -31.89 13.36
C LEU A 13 -33.75 -32.89 12.86
N PRO A 14 -33.56 -33.03 11.52
CA PRO A 14 -32.55 -33.90 10.99
C PRO A 14 -31.14 -33.30 11.23
N THR A 15 -30.37 -33.96 12.08
CA THR A 15 -28.93 -33.74 12.27
C THR A 15 -28.16 -34.38 11.11
N THR A 16 -28.08 -33.67 10.01
CA THR A 16 -27.07 -33.97 8.98
C THR A 16 -26.48 -32.65 8.52
N ILE A 17 -25.50 -32.15 9.27
CA ILE A 17 -24.60 -31.10 8.80
C ILE A 17 -23.63 -31.82 7.85
N SER A 18 -23.89 -31.75 6.56
CA SER A 18 -22.88 -32.03 5.54
C SER A 18 -21.80 -30.95 5.66
N GLN A 19 -20.68 -31.29 6.29
CA GLN A 19 -19.46 -30.48 6.25
C GLN A 19 -19.07 -30.29 4.79
N SER A 20 -19.20 -29.06 4.31
CA SER A 20 -18.75 -28.67 2.99
C SER A 20 -17.21 -28.74 2.94
N SER A 21 -16.70 -29.60 2.08
CA SER A 21 -15.29 -29.86 1.79
C SER A 21 -14.53 -28.69 1.12
N HIS A 22 -15.06 -27.48 1.10
CA HIS A 22 -14.46 -26.31 0.48
C HIS A 22 -13.58 -25.43 1.39
N VAL A 23 -13.60 -25.66 2.72
CA VAL A 23 -12.77 -24.90 3.67
C VAL A 23 -11.36 -25.47 3.76
N SER A 24 -11.14 -26.75 3.51
CA SER A 24 -9.83 -27.41 3.68
C SER A 24 -8.78 -27.03 2.63
N THR A 25 -9.16 -26.67 1.41
CA THR A 25 -8.21 -26.43 0.31
C THR A 25 -7.55 -25.05 0.38
N ALA A 26 -8.23 -24.03 0.91
CA ALA A 26 -7.68 -22.68 1.06
C ALA A 26 -6.70 -22.59 2.24
N ASP A 27 -7.00 -23.25 3.36
CA ASP A 27 -6.13 -23.33 4.53
C ASP A 27 -4.85 -24.16 4.23
N ASP A 28 -4.95 -25.23 3.45
CA ASP A 28 -3.80 -26.02 3.01
C ASP A 28 -2.88 -25.23 2.08
N ALA A 29 -3.43 -24.40 1.18
CA ALA A 29 -2.65 -23.54 0.30
C ALA A 29 -1.94 -22.44 1.07
N LEU A 30 -2.59 -21.83 2.07
CA LEU A 30 -2.00 -20.81 2.94
C LEU A 30 -0.87 -21.43 3.80
N THR A 31 -1.10 -22.60 4.36
CA THR A 31 -0.12 -23.32 5.18
C THR A 31 1.13 -23.72 4.38
N LYS A 32 0.97 -24.16 3.14
CA LYS A 32 2.11 -24.44 2.23
C LYS A 32 2.91 -23.17 1.92
N ARG A 33 2.23 -22.06 1.62
CA ARG A 33 2.88 -20.76 1.38
C ARG A 33 3.66 -20.26 2.59
N LEU A 34 3.05 -20.39 3.77
CA LEU A 34 3.72 -20.10 5.04
C LEU A 34 5.01 -20.90 5.21
N ALA A 35 4.96 -22.20 4.93
CA ALA A 35 6.11 -23.07 5.02
C ALA A 35 7.21 -22.70 4.01
N GLU A 36 6.85 -22.28 2.79
CA GLU A 36 7.80 -21.78 1.78
C GLU A 36 8.47 -20.50 2.23
N ILE A 37 7.69 -19.53 2.72
CA ILE A 37 8.22 -18.24 3.20
C ILE A 37 9.11 -18.46 4.44
N LYS A 38 8.73 -19.34 5.37
CA LYS A 38 9.56 -19.68 6.53
C LYS A 38 10.93 -20.23 6.15
N ARG A 39 11.05 -20.93 5.00
CA ARG A 39 12.35 -21.41 4.50
C ARG A 39 13.28 -20.30 4.01
N LEU A 40 12.75 -19.12 3.71
CA LEU A 40 13.53 -17.94 3.32
C LEU A 40 14.03 -17.15 4.54
N SER A 41 13.52 -17.46 5.74
CA SER A 41 13.93 -16.82 6.99
C SER A 41 15.42 -17.04 7.25
N GLY A 42 16.12 -15.96 7.66
CA GLY A 42 17.54 -16.02 7.95
C GLY A 42 18.46 -15.87 6.73
N ARG A 43 17.90 -15.54 5.56
CA ARG A 43 18.66 -15.27 4.35
C ARG A 43 18.56 -13.80 3.98
N ILE A 44 19.71 -13.12 3.92
CA ILE A 44 19.83 -11.72 3.51
C ILE A 44 20.66 -11.67 2.24
N THR A 45 20.10 -11.07 1.16
CA THR A 45 20.79 -10.94 -0.13
C THR A 45 21.23 -9.48 -0.33
N ILE A 46 22.53 -9.23 -0.38
CA ILE A 46 23.11 -7.92 -0.62
C ILE A 46 24.07 -8.02 -1.80
N MET A 47 23.92 -7.16 -2.81
CA MET A 47 24.75 -7.16 -4.02
C MET A 47 24.92 -8.56 -4.65
N ASN A 48 23.80 -9.31 -4.77
CA ASN A 48 23.74 -10.68 -5.28
C ASN A 48 24.48 -11.76 -4.45
N THR A 49 24.94 -11.41 -3.26
CA THR A 49 25.54 -12.35 -2.30
C THR A 49 24.51 -12.70 -1.22
N VAL A 50 24.28 -13.99 -1.01
CA VAL A 50 23.38 -14.50 0.02
C VAL A 50 24.17 -14.76 1.30
N TYR A 51 23.67 -14.19 2.40
CA TYR A 51 24.19 -14.38 3.75
C TYR A 51 23.19 -15.18 4.55
N GLU A 52 23.57 -16.38 5.03
CA GLU A 52 22.80 -17.13 6.01
C GLU A 52 23.15 -16.63 7.41
N THR A 53 22.14 -16.16 8.14
CA THR A 53 22.35 -15.40 9.37
C THR A 53 21.14 -15.45 10.30
N THR A 54 21.25 -14.84 11.46
CA THR A 54 20.17 -14.68 12.42
C THR A 54 19.84 -13.21 12.65
N LYS A 55 18.72 -12.91 13.29
CA LYS A 55 18.27 -11.53 13.52
C LYS A 55 19.22 -10.73 14.42
N GLU A 56 20.02 -11.38 15.23
CA GLU A 56 21.02 -10.78 16.10
C GLU A 56 22.12 -10.04 15.33
N SER A 57 22.33 -10.39 14.03
CA SER A 57 23.23 -9.68 13.12
C SER A 57 22.75 -8.29 12.70
N LEU A 58 21.49 -7.94 13.05
CA LEU A 58 20.90 -6.63 12.81
C LEU A 58 21.06 -5.73 14.03
N LYS A 59 21.96 -4.77 13.97
CA LYS A 59 22.10 -3.75 15.04
C LYS A 59 21.17 -2.57 14.77
N ARG A 60 20.15 -2.41 15.60
CA ARG A 60 19.25 -1.24 15.56
C ARG A 60 20.04 0.03 15.83
N ILE A 61 19.90 1.05 14.95
CA ILE A 61 20.58 2.33 15.04
C ILE A 61 19.61 3.44 15.45
N GLY A 62 18.36 3.39 14.97
CA GLY A 62 17.34 4.42 15.24
C GLY A 62 15.98 4.04 14.71
N GLU A 63 14.95 4.76 15.11
CA GLU A 63 13.58 4.59 14.62
C GLU A 63 13.34 5.45 13.39
N LEU A 64 12.63 4.89 12.40
CA LEU A 64 12.23 5.58 11.17
C LEU A 64 10.77 5.97 11.21
N GLY A 65 9.94 5.16 11.87
CA GLY A 65 8.51 5.42 12.03
C GLY A 65 7.78 4.23 12.62
N SER A 66 6.56 4.48 13.07
CA SER A 66 5.63 3.47 13.55
C SER A 66 4.27 3.67 12.90
N GLY A 67 3.54 2.59 12.66
CA GLY A 67 2.24 2.61 12.03
C GLY A 67 1.39 1.42 12.43
N THR A 68 0.22 1.30 11.85
CA THR A 68 -0.75 0.21 12.11
C THR A 68 -0.19 -1.18 11.81
N CYS A 69 0.79 -1.27 10.90
CA CYS A 69 1.39 -2.53 10.47
C CYS A 69 2.71 -2.86 11.20
N GLY A 70 3.10 -2.08 12.21
CA GLY A 70 4.33 -2.32 12.98
C GLY A 70 5.26 -1.12 13.08
N VAL A 71 6.49 -1.38 13.47
CA VAL A 71 7.55 -0.37 13.65
C VAL A 71 8.60 -0.54 12.56
N VAL A 72 9.04 0.57 11.97
CA VAL A 72 10.16 0.59 11.03
C VAL A 72 11.34 1.27 11.69
N TYR A 73 12.48 0.59 11.70
CA TYR A 73 13.71 1.12 12.28
C TYR A 73 14.89 0.98 11.32
N LYS A 74 15.90 1.83 11.52
CA LYS A 74 17.18 1.77 10.83
C LYS A 74 18.08 0.77 11.54
N ALA A 75 18.68 -0.15 10.78
CA ALA A 75 19.61 -1.13 11.30
C ALA A 75 20.89 -1.20 10.47
N ARG A 76 21.97 -1.66 11.11
CA ARG A 76 23.22 -2.05 10.45
C ARG A 76 23.29 -3.56 10.43
N PHE A 77 23.48 -4.13 9.25
CA PHE A 77 23.79 -5.53 9.07
C PHE A 77 25.29 -5.75 9.33
N GLU A 78 25.66 -6.48 10.38
CA GLU A 78 27.04 -6.54 10.89
C GLU A 78 28.01 -7.16 9.89
N GLN A 79 27.59 -8.18 9.14
CA GLN A 79 28.49 -8.92 8.24
C GLN A 79 29.02 -8.06 7.08
N THR A 80 28.27 -7.05 6.64
CA THR A 80 28.66 -6.19 5.51
C THR A 80 28.77 -4.70 5.88
N GLY A 81 28.29 -4.31 7.06
CA GLY A 81 28.14 -2.91 7.45
C GLY A 81 26.98 -2.19 6.77
N THR A 82 26.20 -2.87 5.94
CA THR A 82 25.09 -2.28 5.17
C THR A 82 24.04 -1.71 6.10
N ILE A 83 23.65 -0.46 5.84
CA ILE A 83 22.56 0.21 6.54
C ILE A 83 21.25 -0.07 5.78
N MET A 84 20.22 -0.48 6.51
CA MET A 84 18.93 -0.87 5.94
C MET A 84 17.77 -0.43 6.81
N ALA A 85 16.58 -0.42 6.23
CA ALA A 85 15.32 -0.30 6.97
C ALA A 85 14.81 -1.69 7.33
N VAL A 86 14.34 -1.85 8.55
CA VAL A 86 13.74 -3.11 9.04
C VAL A 86 12.33 -2.81 9.52
N LYS A 87 11.33 -3.42 8.86
CA LYS A 87 9.94 -3.39 9.28
C LYS A 87 9.69 -4.56 10.20
N GLN A 88 9.36 -4.27 11.44
CA GLN A 88 9.03 -5.24 12.48
C GLN A 88 7.52 -5.32 12.66
N MET A 89 6.96 -6.48 12.47
CA MET A 89 5.54 -6.78 12.64
C MET A 89 5.38 -7.88 13.68
N VAL A 90 4.38 -7.73 14.56
CA VAL A 90 4.09 -8.72 15.61
C VAL A 90 3.18 -9.80 15.03
N VAL A 91 3.50 -11.05 15.32
CA VAL A 91 2.62 -12.19 15.06
C VAL A 91 1.65 -12.30 16.23
N THR A 92 0.35 -12.26 15.93
CA THR A 92 -0.72 -12.27 16.93
C THR A 92 -1.46 -13.61 16.92
N SER A 93 -2.38 -13.80 17.86
CA SER A 93 -3.31 -14.93 17.84
C SER A 93 -4.43 -14.78 16.80
N VAL A 94 -4.53 -13.59 16.16
CA VAL A 94 -5.56 -13.29 15.18
C VAL A 94 -5.09 -13.73 13.78
N ALA A 95 -5.71 -14.76 13.24
CA ALA A 95 -5.34 -15.33 11.94
C ALA A 95 -5.37 -14.32 10.79
N GLU A 96 -6.32 -13.38 10.81
CA GLU A 96 -6.46 -12.35 9.78
C GLU A 96 -5.33 -11.31 9.79
N GLU A 97 -4.81 -10.97 10.98
CA GLU A 97 -3.64 -10.09 11.09
C GLU A 97 -2.38 -10.78 10.57
N ASN A 98 -2.18 -12.03 10.90
CA ASN A 98 -1.06 -12.82 10.41
C ASN A 98 -1.12 -13.00 8.88
N LYS A 99 -2.31 -13.13 8.30
CA LYS A 99 -2.51 -13.18 6.85
C LYS A 99 -2.00 -11.90 6.17
N ARG A 100 -2.23 -10.73 6.77
CA ARG A 100 -1.71 -9.44 6.26
C ARG A 100 -0.19 -9.36 6.32
N VAL A 101 0.40 -9.77 7.45
CA VAL A 101 1.87 -9.82 7.62
C VAL A 101 2.51 -10.67 6.53
N LEU A 102 1.90 -11.82 6.24
CA LEU A 102 2.40 -12.74 5.22
C LEU A 102 2.21 -12.20 3.80
N MET A 103 1.10 -11.52 3.53
CA MET A 103 0.85 -10.90 2.24
C MET A 103 1.90 -9.82 1.95
N ASP A 104 2.16 -8.94 2.91
CA ASP A 104 3.19 -7.89 2.78
C ASP A 104 4.55 -8.50 2.46
N LEU A 105 4.94 -9.51 3.23
CA LEU A 105 6.20 -10.22 3.03
C LEU A 105 6.29 -10.93 1.67
N GLU A 106 5.23 -11.64 1.25
CA GLU A 106 5.20 -12.35 -0.04
C GLU A 106 5.34 -11.38 -1.22
N VAL A 107 4.61 -10.26 -1.17
CA VAL A 107 4.66 -9.24 -2.23
C VAL A 107 6.05 -8.65 -2.36
N VAL A 108 6.64 -8.23 -1.24
CA VAL A 108 7.96 -7.60 -1.23
C VAL A 108 9.05 -8.57 -1.70
N LEU A 109 9.01 -9.83 -1.25
CA LEU A 109 9.97 -10.86 -1.68
C LEU A 109 9.90 -11.18 -3.17
N ARG A 110 8.72 -11.04 -3.80
CA ARG A 110 8.50 -11.31 -5.24
C ARG A 110 8.67 -10.08 -6.14
N SER A 111 8.96 -8.92 -5.57
CA SER A 111 9.03 -7.65 -6.31
C SER A 111 10.47 -7.17 -6.53
N HIS A 112 11.47 -8.05 -6.41
CA HIS A 112 12.89 -7.69 -6.50
C HIS A 112 13.33 -7.16 -7.87
N ASP A 113 12.59 -7.48 -8.95
CA ASP A 113 12.89 -7.04 -10.31
C ASP A 113 12.28 -5.68 -10.66
N CYS A 114 11.41 -5.11 -9.81
CA CYS A 114 10.79 -3.83 -10.07
C CYS A 114 11.60 -2.67 -9.47
N PRO A 115 12.14 -1.74 -10.30
CA PRO A 115 12.92 -0.61 -9.80
C PRO A 115 12.07 0.43 -9.04
N HIS A 116 10.75 0.39 -9.19
CA HIS A 116 9.80 1.30 -8.57
C HIS A 116 9.15 0.76 -7.28
N ILE A 117 9.61 -0.39 -6.80
CA ILE A 117 9.19 -0.99 -5.52
C ILE A 117 10.41 -1.05 -4.60
N VAL A 118 10.20 -0.80 -3.32
CA VAL A 118 11.25 -0.90 -2.30
C VAL A 118 11.84 -2.32 -2.30
N ARG A 119 13.16 -2.42 -2.51
CA ARG A 119 13.85 -3.70 -2.58
C ARG A 119 13.89 -4.37 -1.22
N CYS A 120 13.52 -5.64 -1.17
CA CYS A 120 13.71 -6.50 -0.03
C CYS A 120 15.08 -7.19 -0.09
N TYR A 121 15.81 -7.15 1.02
CA TYR A 121 17.05 -7.90 1.18
C TYR A 121 16.82 -9.29 1.75
N GLY A 122 15.71 -9.52 2.46
CA GLY A 122 15.33 -10.77 3.09
C GLY A 122 14.51 -10.55 4.35
N CYS A 123 14.27 -11.63 5.10
CA CYS A 123 13.43 -11.57 6.28
C CYS A 123 13.90 -12.51 7.39
N PHE A 124 13.42 -12.24 8.60
CA PHE A 124 13.49 -13.15 9.74
C PHE A 124 12.06 -13.39 10.25
N ILE A 125 11.72 -14.64 10.43
CA ILE A 125 10.40 -15.07 10.89
C ILE A 125 10.59 -15.88 12.16
N THR A 126 9.99 -15.44 13.25
CA THR A 126 9.92 -16.12 14.52
C THR A 126 8.46 -16.42 14.87
N ASP A 127 8.22 -17.10 15.99
CA ASP A 127 6.85 -17.33 16.45
C ASP A 127 6.14 -16.08 16.94
N PHE A 128 6.89 -14.99 17.20
CA PHE A 128 6.37 -13.74 17.80
C PHE A 128 6.44 -12.54 16.87
N GLU A 129 7.32 -12.55 15.88
CA GLU A 129 7.55 -11.41 15.01
C GLU A 129 8.06 -11.79 13.62
N VAL A 130 7.80 -10.92 12.66
CA VAL A 130 8.38 -10.93 11.32
C VAL A 130 9.17 -9.66 11.13
N LEU A 131 10.44 -9.79 10.74
CA LEU A 131 11.32 -8.67 10.37
C LEU A 131 11.54 -8.70 8.85
N ILE A 132 11.17 -7.65 8.16
CA ILE A 132 11.44 -7.47 6.72
C ILE A 132 12.60 -6.50 6.58
N CYS A 133 13.71 -6.96 6.01
CA CYS A 133 14.90 -6.17 5.76
C CYS A 133 14.84 -5.57 4.36
N MET A 134 14.87 -4.24 4.27
CA MET A 134 14.67 -3.51 3.02
C MET A 134 15.76 -2.46 2.81
N GLU A 135 15.91 -2.01 1.57
CA GLU A 135 16.75 -0.85 1.28
C GLU A 135 16.30 0.37 2.10
N LEU A 136 17.28 1.17 2.53
CA LEU A 136 17.01 2.40 3.26
C LEU A 136 16.73 3.53 2.27
N MET A 137 15.53 4.08 2.32
CA MET A 137 15.15 5.28 1.60
C MET A 137 15.41 6.53 2.45
N ALA A 138 15.52 7.69 1.80
CA ALA A 138 15.83 8.94 2.48
C ALA A 138 14.62 9.49 3.25
N THR A 139 13.42 9.46 2.64
CA THR A 139 12.19 9.99 3.24
C THR A 139 10.95 9.39 2.56
N CYS A 140 9.76 9.60 3.16
CA CYS A 140 8.47 9.44 2.47
C CYS A 140 7.91 10.82 2.07
N LEU A 141 7.01 10.83 1.07
CA LEU A 141 6.47 12.08 0.56
C LEU A 141 5.60 12.82 1.58
N ASP A 142 4.95 12.13 2.54
CA ASP A 142 4.23 12.78 3.65
C ASP A 142 5.16 13.59 4.57
N LYS A 143 6.34 13.05 4.89
CA LYS A 143 7.34 13.81 5.68
C LYS A 143 7.97 14.94 4.89
N LEU A 144 8.16 14.71 3.58
CA LEU A 144 8.76 15.70 2.70
C LEU A 144 7.80 16.88 2.45
N SER A 145 6.49 16.60 2.25
CA SER A 145 5.49 17.66 2.01
C SER A 145 5.42 18.68 3.14
N LYS A 146 5.65 18.25 4.38
CA LYS A 146 5.69 19.14 5.56
C LYS A 146 6.88 20.12 5.58
N ARG A 147 7.88 19.91 4.71
CA ARG A 147 9.05 20.79 4.56
C ARG A 147 8.95 21.69 3.32
N VAL A 148 8.11 21.32 2.37
CA VAL A 148 7.94 22.07 1.11
C VAL A 148 6.82 23.09 1.28
N GLN A 149 7.14 24.36 1.16
CA GLN A 149 6.14 25.41 1.18
C GLN A 149 5.46 25.53 -0.21
N GLY A 150 4.14 25.62 -0.23
CA GLY A 150 3.37 25.84 -1.46
C GLY A 150 3.20 24.64 -2.38
N GLY A 151 3.55 23.43 -1.89
CA GLY A 151 3.40 22.20 -2.67
C GLY A 151 4.60 21.85 -3.55
N PHE A 152 4.52 20.70 -4.21
CA PHE A 152 5.58 20.19 -5.08
C PHE A 152 5.45 20.75 -6.49
N PRO A 153 6.58 21.07 -7.17
CA PRO A 153 6.58 21.43 -8.59
C PRO A 153 5.96 20.33 -9.46
N GLU A 154 5.25 20.72 -10.52
CA GLU A 154 4.54 19.78 -11.39
C GLU A 154 5.47 18.75 -12.05
N ASP A 155 6.67 19.16 -12.46
CA ASP A 155 7.66 18.29 -13.08
C ASP A 155 8.16 17.19 -12.11
N ILE A 156 8.32 17.52 -10.84
CA ILE A 156 8.62 16.57 -9.76
C ILE A 156 7.45 15.59 -9.56
N LEU A 157 6.21 16.11 -9.50
CA LEU A 157 5.02 15.27 -9.40
C LEU A 157 4.87 14.32 -10.58
N GLY A 158 5.21 14.77 -11.80
CA GLY A 158 5.18 13.94 -12.99
C GLY A 158 6.12 12.74 -12.88
N LYS A 159 7.36 12.94 -12.44
CA LYS A 159 8.31 11.83 -12.22
C LYS A 159 7.84 10.86 -11.13
N MET A 160 7.26 11.40 -10.07
CA MET A 160 6.69 10.58 -9.00
C MET A 160 5.51 9.74 -9.50
N ALA A 161 4.59 10.34 -10.23
CA ALA A 161 3.42 9.67 -10.80
C ALA A 161 3.81 8.52 -11.73
N VAL A 162 4.76 8.75 -12.65
CA VAL A 162 5.29 7.70 -13.55
C VAL A 162 5.81 6.50 -12.75
N SER A 163 6.61 6.75 -11.72
CA SER A 163 7.19 5.69 -10.89
C SER A 163 6.11 4.88 -10.14
N ILE A 164 5.13 5.58 -9.55
CA ILE A 164 4.03 4.96 -8.80
C ILE A 164 3.16 4.10 -9.73
N ILE A 165 2.75 4.65 -10.88
CA ILE A 165 1.88 3.94 -11.82
C ILE A 165 2.58 2.69 -12.38
N LYS A 166 3.88 2.78 -12.70
CA LYS A 166 4.68 1.62 -13.13
C LYS A 166 4.80 0.55 -12.04
N ALA A 167 4.96 0.94 -10.77
CA ALA A 167 4.97 0.01 -9.66
C ALA A 167 3.63 -0.75 -9.54
N LEU A 168 2.51 -0.02 -9.65
CA LEU A 168 1.17 -0.60 -9.55
C LEU A 168 0.83 -1.50 -10.73
N ASP A 169 1.20 -1.10 -11.96
CA ASP A 169 1.03 -1.95 -13.15
C ASP A 169 1.86 -3.23 -13.05
N TYR A 170 3.11 -3.13 -12.57
CA TYR A 170 3.94 -4.29 -12.30
C TYR A 170 3.28 -5.26 -11.31
N LEU A 171 2.78 -4.78 -10.17
CA LEU A 171 2.08 -5.61 -9.17
C LEU A 171 0.87 -6.30 -9.77
N LYS A 172 0.09 -5.59 -10.60
CA LYS A 172 -1.08 -6.14 -11.27
C LYS A 172 -0.71 -7.19 -12.30
N VAL A 173 0.28 -6.92 -13.15
CA VAL A 173 0.65 -7.80 -14.27
C VAL A 173 1.37 -9.05 -13.77
N THR A 174 2.33 -8.89 -12.84
CA THR A 174 3.20 -9.99 -12.40
C THR A 174 2.64 -10.81 -11.25
N GLN A 175 1.86 -10.19 -10.36
CA GLN A 175 1.39 -10.84 -9.13
C GLN A 175 -0.14 -10.86 -9.00
N ASN A 176 -0.86 -10.18 -9.89
CA ASN A 176 -2.31 -9.98 -9.85
C ASN A 176 -2.79 -9.37 -8.54
N ILE A 177 -2.06 -8.36 -8.05
CA ILE A 177 -2.29 -7.69 -6.77
C ILE A 177 -2.75 -6.26 -7.01
N ILE A 178 -3.66 -5.78 -6.16
CA ILE A 178 -4.07 -4.38 -6.01
C ILE A 178 -3.45 -3.87 -4.70
N HIS A 179 -2.85 -2.67 -4.70
CA HIS A 179 -2.14 -2.14 -3.55
C HIS A 179 -3.07 -1.72 -2.40
N ARG A 180 -4.14 -1.01 -2.71
CA ARG A 180 -5.21 -0.58 -1.78
C ARG A 180 -4.84 0.47 -0.72
N ASP A 181 -3.58 0.88 -0.64
CA ASP A 181 -3.10 1.88 0.34
C ASP A 181 -2.09 2.87 -0.28
N VAL A 182 -2.39 3.36 -1.48
CA VAL A 182 -1.57 4.39 -2.13
C VAL A 182 -1.82 5.72 -1.43
N LYS A 183 -0.75 6.32 -0.89
CA LYS A 183 -0.76 7.60 -0.17
C LYS A 183 0.66 8.14 -0.01
N PRO A 184 0.87 9.44 0.27
CA PRO A 184 2.20 10.03 0.38
C PRO A 184 3.13 9.35 1.39
N SER A 185 2.61 8.79 2.48
CA SER A 185 3.43 8.08 3.47
C SER A 185 3.99 6.74 2.99
N ASN A 186 3.38 6.13 1.96
CA ASN A 186 3.78 4.86 1.36
C ASN A 186 4.58 5.04 0.05
N ILE A 187 4.86 6.29 -0.33
CA ILE A 187 5.69 6.64 -1.46
C ILE A 187 7.01 7.20 -0.91
N LEU A 188 8.09 6.51 -1.21
CA LEU A 188 9.41 6.82 -0.67
C LEU A 188 10.32 7.41 -1.75
N LEU A 189 11.24 8.26 -1.30
CA LEU A 189 12.25 8.91 -2.13
C LEU A 189 13.64 8.57 -1.59
N ASP A 190 14.59 8.23 -2.46
CA ASP A 190 15.99 8.07 -2.09
C ASP A 190 16.81 9.36 -2.35
N LEU A 191 18.09 9.33 -1.96
CA LEU A 191 19.01 10.47 -2.16
C LEU A 191 19.34 10.76 -3.64
N ASN A 192 19.09 9.80 -4.52
CA ASN A 192 19.33 9.90 -5.95
C ASN A 192 18.10 10.36 -6.74
N GLY A 193 17.01 10.70 -6.05
CA GLY A 193 15.76 11.11 -6.69
C GLY A 193 14.88 9.93 -7.16
N THR A 194 15.21 8.69 -6.78
CA THR A 194 14.42 7.50 -7.15
C THR A 194 13.18 7.42 -6.26
N VAL A 195 12.01 7.30 -6.90
CA VAL A 195 10.73 7.16 -6.20
C VAL A 195 10.30 5.70 -6.21
N LYS A 196 9.91 5.18 -5.05
CA LYS A 196 9.51 3.78 -4.86
C LYS A 196 8.28 3.65 -3.97
N LEU A 197 7.43 2.67 -4.31
CA LEU A 197 6.25 2.31 -3.53
C LEU A 197 6.62 1.26 -2.48
N CYS A 198 6.00 1.37 -1.30
CA CYS A 198 6.18 0.42 -0.18
C CYS A 198 4.85 0.15 0.51
N ASP A 199 4.87 -0.74 1.49
CA ASP A 199 3.77 -1.12 2.38
C ASP A 199 2.59 -1.80 1.68
N PHE A 200 2.68 -3.13 1.57
CA PHE A 200 1.70 -3.98 0.91
C PHE A 200 0.78 -4.73 1.89
N GLY A 201 0.77 -4.33 3.18
CA GLY A 201 0.05 -5.01 4.26
C GLY A 201 -1.47 -5.06 4.09
N ILE A 202 -2.03 -4.20 3.19
CA ILE A 202 -3.45 -4.19 2.85
C ILE A 202 -3.66 -4.69 1.41
N ALA A 203 -2.59 -4.97 0.68
CA ALA A 203 -2.66 -5.50 -0.67
C ALA A 203 -3.52 -6.78 -0.71
N GLY A 204 -4.20 -7.03 -1.81
CA GLY A 204 -5.05 -8.21 -1.94
C GLY A 204 -5.14 -8.69 -3.37
N ARG A 205 -5.27 -10.01 -3.53
CA ARG A 205 -5.62 -10.61 -4.81
C ARG A 205 -7.07 -10.26 -5.15
N LEU A 206 -7.38 -10.12 -6.42
CA LEU A 206 -8.74 -9.82 -6.91
C LEU A 206 -9.82 -10.80 -6.41
N VAL A 207 -9.41 -12.02 -5.97
CA VAL A 207 -10.31 -13.05 -5.46
C VAL A 207 -10.68 -12.84 -3.98
N ASP A 208 -9.86 -12.08 -3.23
CA ASP A 208 -10.04 -11.84 -1.77
C ASP A 208 -10.67 -10.47 -1.47
N SER A 209 -11.45 -9.91 -2.39
CA SER A 209 -11.94 -8.52 -2.36
C SER A 209 -12.90 -8.17 -1.21
N MET A 210 -13.26 -9.12 -0.35
CA MET A 210 -14.21 -8.92 0.76
C MET A 210 -13.59 -8.49 2.10
N ALA A 211 -12.28 -8.25 2.18
CA ALA A 211 -11.64 -7.83 3.43
C ALA A 211 -12.01 -6.37 3.76
N ARG A 212 -13.04 -6.20 4.57
CA ARG A 212 -13.44 -4.92 5.19
C ARG A 212 -12.35 -4.42 6.14
N THR A 213 -11.35 -3.70 5.62
CA THR A 213 -10.34 -3.08 6.47
C THR A 213 -10.61 -1.59 6.57
N ARG A 214 -11.46 -1.21 7.52
CA ARG A 214 -11.57 0.16 8.01
C ARG A 214 -10.46 0.36 9.05
N THR A 215 -9.30 0.83 8.63
CA THR A 215 -8.26 1.29 9.56
C THR A 215 -8.28 2.81 9.53
N ALA A 216 -8.49 3.44 10.68
CA ALA A 216 -8.51 4.89 10.83
C ALA A 216 -7.24 5.53 10.21
N GLY A 217 -7.41 6.59 9.42
CA GLY A 217 -6.34 7.30 8.71
C GLY A 217 -5.99 6.76 7.32
N CYS A 218 -6.39 5.53 6.97
CA CYS A 218 -6.24 4.96 5.63
C CYS A 218 -7.42 5.31 4.71
N SER A 219 -8.57 5.60 5.29
CA SER A 219 -9.82 5.88 4.60
C SER A 219 -9.82 7.18 3.80
N ALA A 220 -8.98 8.12 4.16
CA ALA A 220 -8.87 9.45 3.53
C ALA A 220 -8.48 9.42 2.03
N TYR A 221 -7.79 8.38 1.59
CA TYR A 221 -7.37 8.18 0.18
C TYR A 221 -8.21 7.13 -0.54
N MET A 222 -9.22 6.55 0.13
CA MET A 222 -10.09 5.54 -0.46
C MET A 222 -11.00 6.15 -1.52
N SER A 223 -11.25 5.38 -2.55
CA SER A 223 -12.20 5.75 -3.61
C SER A 223 -13.65 5.62 -3.15
N PRO A 224 -14.59 6.39 -3.75
CA PRO A 224 -16.00 6.35 -3.39
C PRO A 224 -16.59 4.93 -3.37
N GLU A 225 -16.33 4.13 -4.39
CA GLU A 225 -16.84 2.75 -4.49
C GLU A 225 -16.34 1.84 -3.35
N ARG A 226 -15.15 2.08 -2.81
CA ARG A 226 -14.65 1.34 -1.65
C ARG A 226 -15.33 1.77 -0.35
N LEU A 227 -15.69 3.04 -0.23
CA LEU A 227 -16.40 3.57 0.94
C LEU A 227 -17.86 3.12 0.96
N GLU A 228 -18.50 3.03 -0.20
CA GLU A 228 -19.85 2.53 -0.37
C GLU A 228 -19.95 1.01 -0.23
N ALA A 229 -18.83 0.33 0.00
CA ALA A 229 -18.74 -1.12 0.14
C ALA A 229 -19.33 -1.88 -1.05
N GLN A 230 -19.13 -1.37 -2.26
CA GLN A 230 -19.48 -2.10 -3.48
C GLN A 230 -18.72 -3.42 -3.52
N GLU A 231 -19.43 -4.49 -3.88
CA GLU A 231 -18.89 -5.85 -3.80
C GLU A 231 -17.68 -6.07 -4.72
N GLU A 232 -17.64 -5.36 -5.85
CA GLU A 232 -16.56 -5.47 -6.83
C GLU A 232 -15.90 -4.11 -7.07
N TYR A 233 -14.66 -3.97 -6.68
CA TYR A 233 -13.77 -2.88 -7.10
C TYR A 233 -12.45 -3.45 -7.64
N ASP A 234 -11.81 -2.71 -8.54
CA ASP A 234 -10.57 -3.16 -9.19
C ASP A 234 -9.41 -2.16 -8.99
N VAL A 235 -8.40 -2.25 -9.85
CA VAL A 235 -7.20 -1.39 -9.86
C VAL A 235 -7.51 0.11 -9.94
N ARG A 236 -8.71 0.49 -10.38
CA ARG A 236 -9.15 1.89 -10.50
C ARG A 236 -9.28 2.58 -9.13
N ALA A 237 -9.44 1.78 -8.05
CA ALA A 237 -9.41 2.31 -6.70
C ALA A 237 -8.04 2.92 -6.35
N ASP A 238 -6.93 2.30 -6.77
CA ASP A 238 -5.60 2.87 -6.58
C ASP A 238 -5.37 4.10 -7.48
N VAL A 239 -5.98 4.15 -8.67
CA VAL A 239 -5.92 5.34 -9.55
C VAL A 239 -6.56 6.57 -8.87
N TRP A 240 -7.69 6.38 -8.18
CA TRP A 240 -8.26 7.44 -7.34
C TRP A 240 -7.27 7.88 -6.26
N SER A 241 -6.68 6.93 -5.54
CA SER A 241 -5.73 7.23 -4.47
C SER A 241 -4.49 7.97 -4.96
N ILE A 242 -4.01 7.69 -6.19
CA ILE A 242 -2.96 8.47 -6.88
C ILE A 242 -3.45 9.91 -7.07
N GLY A 243 -4.66 10.10 -7.61
CA GLY A 243 -5.22 11.44 -7.86
C GLY A 243 -5.27 12.28 -6.59
N ILE A 244 -5.82 11.75 -5.49
CA ILE A 244 -5.88 12.43 -4.19
C ILE A 244 -4.46 12.77 -3.68
N SER A 245 -3.52 11.81 -3.76
CA SER A 245 -2.14 12.01 -3.31
C SER A 245 -1.43 13.11 -4.11
N LEU A 246 -1.65 13.18 -5.43
CA LEU A 246 -1.05 14.21 -6.27
C LEU A 246 -1.66 15.59 -6.03
N VAL A 247 -2.98 15.70 -5.80
CA VAL A 247 -3.62 16.98 -5.43
C VAL A 247 -3.06 17.48 -4.10
N GLU A 248 -2.95 16.59 -3.09
CA GLU A 248 -2.36 16.94 -1.80
C GLU A 248 -0.93 17.44 -1.94
N LEU A 249 -0.08 16.72 -2.67
CA LEU A 249 1.31 17.11 -2.86
C LEU A 249 1.45 18.39 -3.70
N ALA A 250 0.59 18.61 -4.69
CA ALA A 250 0.57 19.81 -5.52
C ALA A 250 0.19 21.07 -4.73
N LYS A 251 -0.80 20.95 -3.83
CA LYS A 251 -1.26 22.07 -2.99
C LYS A 251 -0.49 22.22 -1.69
N GLY A 252 0.24 21.19 -1.26
CA GLY A 252 0.91 21.15 0.05
C GLY A 252 -0.07 20.93 1.21
N GLU A 253 -1.33 20.66 0.92
CA GLU A 253 -2.36 20.38 1.92
C GLU A 253 -3.35 19.31 1.43
N TYR A 254 -3.89 18.53 2.38
CA TYR A 254 -4.86 17.49 2.08
C TYR A 254 -6.18 18.09 1.53
N PRO A 255 -6.75 17.58 0.41
CA PRO A 255 -7.88 18.23 -0.28
C PRO A 255 -9.15 18.40 0.55
N TYR A 256 -9.38 17.51 1.52
CA TYR A 256 -10.54 17.58 2.42
C TYR A 256 -10.14 18.07 3.83
N HIS A 257 -9.12 18.95 3.91
CA HIS A 257 -8.76 19.64 5.15
C HIS A 257 -9.94 20.46 5.68
N GLY A 258 -9.95 20.79 6.98
CA GLY A 258 -11.03 21.55 7.63
C GLY A 258 -12.25 20.71 7.98
N CYS A 259 -12.27 19.41 7.74
CA CYS A 259 -13.27 18.50 8.31
C CYS A 259 -13.01 18.26 9.79
N ASN A 260 -14.09 18.24 10.59
CA ASN A 260 -14.00 18.08 12.04
C ASN A 260 -13.93 16.60 12.49
N SER A 261 -14.18 15.67 11.57
CA SER A 261 -14.19 14.23 11.86
C SER A 261 -13.84 13.40 10.61
N GLU A 262 -13.36 12.20 10.84
CA GLU A 262 -13.14 11.22 9.76
C GLU A 262 -14.43 10.92 9.00
N PHE A 263 -15.56 10.82 9.69
CA PHE A 263 -16.87 10.61 9.06
C PHE A 263 -17.23 11.74 8.09
N GLU A 264 -16.92 12.99 8.41
CA GLU A 264 -17.14 14.13 7.52
C GLU A 264 -16.26 14.02 6.26
N VAL A 265 -14.99 13.62 6.40
CA VAL A 265 -14.09 13.36 5.26
C VAL A 265 -14.70 12.30 4.33
N LEU A 266 -15.13 11.17 4.89
CA LEU A 266 -15.72 10.07 4.12
C LEU A 266 -17.02 10.51 3.42
N SER A 267 -17.87 11.26 4.12
CA SER A 267 -19.09 11.81 3.54
C SER A 267 -18.80 12.72 2.35
N ARG A 268 -17.81 13.62 2.47
CA ARG A 268 -17.41 14.50 1.37
C ARG A 268 -16.83 13.74 0.18
N ILE A 269 -16.00 12.73 0.40
CA ILE A 269 -15.47 11.90 -0.68
C ILE A 269 -16.62 11.28 -1.50
N VAL A 270 -17.69 10.85 -0.85
CA VAL A 270 -18.86 10.25 -1.51
C VAL A 270 -19.76 11.31 -2.13
N SER A 271 -20.11 12.40 -1.42
CA SER A 271 -21.14 13.35 -1.83
C SER A 271 -20.63 14.52 -2.69
N ASP A 272 -19.46 15.08 -2.34
CA ASP A 272 -18.99 16.32 -2.96
C ASP A 272 -18.33 16.05 -4.33
N PRO A 273 -18.23 17.05 -5.22
CA PRO A 273 -17.39 16.94 -6.41
C PRO A 273 -15.94 16.59 -6.03
N PRO A 274 -15.23 15.83 -6.89
CA PRO A 274 -13.84 15.48 -6.61
C PRO A 274 -12.96 16.75 -6.57
N PRO A 275 -11.87 16.74 -5.77
CA PRO A 275 -10.94 17.85 -5.76
C PRO A 275 -10.20 17.91 -7.09
N VAL A 276 -10.29 19.04 -7.77
CA VAL A 276 -9.62 19.27 -9.05
C VAL A 276 -8.69 20.48 -8.95
N LEU A 277 -7.62 20.45 -9.73
CA LEU A 277 -6.75 21.61 -9.93
C LEU A 277 -7.20 22.36 -11.18
N GLN A 278 -6.98 23.67 -11.17
CA GLN A 278 -7.30 24.55 -12.29
C GLN A 278 -6.02 25.14 -12.89
N PRO A 279 -5.97 25.39 -14.20
CA PRO A 279 -4.80 26.04 -14.82
C PRO A 279 -4.45 27.41 -14.22
N GLU A 280 -5.46 28.12 -13.71
CA GLU A 280 -5.30 29.43 -13.03
C GLU A 280 -4.52 29.34 -11.72
N GLU A 281 -4.41 28.13 -11.13
CA GLU A 281 -3.58 27.84 -9.95
C GLU A 281 -2.11 27.61 -10.32
N GLY A 282 -1.73 27.73 -11.61
CA GLY A 282 -0.35 27.60 -12.10
C GLY A 282 0.03 26.21 -12.58
N PHE A 283 -0.94 25.31 -12.73
CA PHE A 283 -0.72 23.95 -13.24
C PHE A 283 -1.00 23.84 -14.74
N SER A 284 -0.31 22.92 -15.42
CA SER A 284 -0.55 22.72 -16.84
C SER A 284 -1.94 22.13 -17.11
N PRO A 285 -2.58 22.47 -18.26
CA PRO A 285 -3.84 21.85 -18.65
C PRO A 285 -3.77 20.32 -18.74
N MET A 286 -2.61 19.76 -19.12
CA MET A 286 -2.40 18.32 -19.18
C MET A 286 -2.44 17.68 -17.78
N PHE A 287 -1.86 18.33 -16.77
CA PHE A 287 -1.91 17.83 -15.38
C PHE A 287 -3.32 17.91 -14.82
N CYS A 288 -4.02 19.01 -15.05
CA CYS A 288 -5.43 19.18 -14.64
C CYS A 288 -6.32 18.11 -15.28
N ASP A 289 -6.13 17.79 -16.57
CA ASP A 289 -6.86 16.74 -17.28
C ASP A 289 -6.55 15.34 -16.72
N PHE A 290 -5.29 15.05 -16.49
CA PHE A 290 -4.84 13.81 -15.85
C PHE A 290 -5.52 13.58 -14.49
N LEU A 291 -5.53 14.60 -13.62
CA LEU A 291 -6.18 14.52 -12.31
C LEU A 291 -7.69 14.33 -12.43
N ARG A 292 -8.34 15.01 -13.37
CA ARG A 292 -9.78 14.86 -13.63
C ARG A 292 -10.13 13.42 -14.01
N LEU A 293 -9.30 12.76 -14.83
CA LEU A 293 -9.48 11.36 -15.20
C LEU A 293 -9.27 10.44 -14.00
N CYS A 294 -8.20 10.64 -13.22
CA CYS A 294 -7.93 9.83 -12.02
C CYS A 294 -9.04 9.96 -10.97
N LEU A 295 -9.63 11.15 -10.83
CA LEU A 295 -10.64 11.46 -9.83
C LEU A 295 -12.08 11.40 -10.37
N THR A 296 -12.30 10.66 -11.48
CA THR A 296 -13.64 10.34 -11.96
C THR A 296 -14.36 9.48 -10.93
N LYS A 297 -15.50 9.99 -10.39
CA LYS A 297 -16.23 9.32 -9.30
C LYS A 297 -16.80 7.97 -9.70
N ASP A 298 -17.48 7.93 -10.86
CA ASP A 298 -17.93 6.65 -11.42
C ASP A 298 -16.71 5.84 -11.89
N TYR A 299 -16.37 4.81 -11.12
CA TYR A 299 -15.18 4.02 -11.38
C TYR A 299 -15.23 3.29 -12.73
N HIS A 300 -16.41 3.06 -13.31
CA HIS A 300 -16.53 2.44 -14.63
C HIS A 300 -15.88 3.28 -15.73
N PHE A 301 -15.88 4.60 -15.58
CA PHE A 301 -15.26 5.56 -16.50
C PHE A 301 -13.86 5.98 -16.09
N ARG A 302 -13.39 5.61 -14.87
CA ARG A 302 -12.04 5.88 -14.43
C ARG A 302 -11.07 4.94 -15.15
N PRO A 303 -9.93 5.43 -15.69
CA PRO A 303 -8.97 4.60 -16.43
C PRO A 303 -8.27 3.58 -15.51
N LYS A 304 -7.84 2.46 -16.10
CA LYS A 304 -6.94 1.48 -15.47
C LYS A 304 -5.48 1.89 -15.67
N TYR A 305 -4.53 1.23 -14.96
CA TYR A 305 -3.12 1.59 -15.01
C TYR A 305 -2.54 1.69 -16.41
N LYS A 306 -2.86 0.75 -17.33
CA LYS A 306 -2.38 0.77 -18.72
C LYS A 306 -2.88 2.00 -19.49
N GLU A 307 -4.11 2.41 -19.25
CA GLU A 307 -4.72 3.59 -19.87
C GLU A 307 -4.11 4.86 -19.28
N VAL A 308 -3.90 4.88 -17.96
CA VAL A 308 -3.23 5.98 -17.25
C VAL A 308 -1.80 6.17 -17.75
N LEU A 309 -1.06 5.09 -18.03
CA LEU A 309 0.29 5.14 -18.60
C LEU A 309 0.33 5.71 -20.03
N GLN A 310 -0.78 5.70 -20.76
CA GLN A 310 -0.89 6.28 -22.10
C GLN A 310 -1.35 7.74 -22.11
N HIS A 311 -1.59 8.33 -20.93
CA HIS A 311 -1.98 9.74 -20.86
C HIS A 311 -0.79 10.64 -21.24
N ASP A 312 -1.03 11.68 -22.04
CA ASP A 312 0.02 12.58 -22.59
C ASP A 312 0.93 13.17 -21.49
N TRP A 313 0.36 13.55 -20.35
CA TRP A 313 1.12 14.04 -19.21
C TRP A 313 2.10 13.00 -18.64
N VAL A 314 1.68 11.74 -18.54
CA VAL A 314 2.51 10.63 -18.05
C VAL A 314 3.62 10.31 -19.05
N ILE A 315 3.28 10.22 -20.35
CA ILE A 315 4.23 10.00 -21.46
C ILE A 315 5.28 11.13 -21.47
N HIS A 316 4.85 12.38 -21.31
CA HIS A 316 5.75 13.52 -21.24
C HIS A 316 6.80 13.34 -20.14
N TYR A 317 6.35 13.07 -18.90
CA TYR A 317 7.26 12.92 -17.77
C TYR A 317 8.00 11.58 -17.72
N GLU A 318 7.59 10.56 -18.46
CA GLU A 318 8.39 9.35 -18.62
C GLU A 318 9.75 9.68 -19.26
N THR A 319 9.76 10.54 -20.28
CA THR A 319 10.95 10.89 -21.07
C THR A 319 11.62 12.20 -20.62
N ALA A 320 10.91 13.10 -19.95
CA ALA A 320 11.43 14.38 -19.49
C ALA A 320 12.64 14.20 -18.56
N LYS A 321 13.63 15.08 -18.72
CA LYS A 321 14.79 15.15 -17.81
C LYS A 321 14.46 16.10 -16.67
N VAL A 322 14.21 15.56 -15.49
CA VAL A 322 13.91 16.31 -14.26
C VAL A 322 14.90 15.90 -13.18
N ASP A 323 15.54 16.86 -12.57
CA ASP A 323 16.51 16.63 -11.49
C ASP A 323 15.80 16.53 -10.13
N VAL A 324 15.16 15.40 -9.88
CA VAL A 324 14.49 15.12 -8.61
C VAL A 324 15.50 15.08 -7.44
N ALA A 325 16.72 14.61 -7.67
CA ALA A 325 17.76 14.56 -6.64
C ALA A 325 18.19 15.95 -6.21
N GLY A 326 18.51 16.83 -7.17
CA GLY A 326 18.89 18.23 -6.90
C GLY A 326 17.76 19.00 -6.19
N TRP A 327 16.52 18.79 -6.65
CA TRP A 327 15.35 19.38 -5.96
C TRP A 327 15.25 18.91 -4.52
N TYR A 328 15.36 17.61 -4.26
CA TYR A 328 15.31 17.07 -2.89
C TYR A 328 16.44 17.62 -2.03
N GLN A 329 17.66 17.66 -2.55
CA GLN A 329 18.83 18.22 -1.82
C GLN A 329 18.64 19.68 -1.45
N SER A 330 18.02 20.50 -2.31
CA SER A 330 17.73 21.92 -2.01
C SER A 330 16.79 22.08 -0.80
N ILE A 331 15.82 21.15 -0.63
CA ILE A 331 14.87 21.19 0.49
C ILE A 331 15.52 20.76 1.81
N ILE A 332 16.43 19.77 1.80
CA ILE A 332 17.04 19.31 3.05
C ILE A 332 18.18 20.24 3.54
N GLN A 333 18.68 21.13 2.68
CA GLN A 333 19.70 22.13 3.01
C GLN A 333 19.12 23.47 3.46
N SER A 334 17.85 23.73 3.15
CA SER A 334 17.08 24.89 3.62
C SER A 334 16.54 24.67 5.05
#